data_fd729235125194bbbc9c5b6aaef582e2
#
_entry.id   fd729235125194bbbc9c5b6aaef582e2
#
_cell.length_a   1.000
_cell.length_b   1.000
_cell.length_c   1.000
_cell.angle_alpha   90.00
_cell.angle_beta   90.00
_cell.angle_gamma   90.00
#
_symmetry.space_group_name_H-M   'P 1'
#
loop_
_entity.id
_entity.type
_entity.pdbx_description
1 polymer ?
#
loop_
_entity_poly.entity_id
_entity_poly.type
_entity_poly.pdbx_seq_one_letter_code
_entity_poly.pdbx_strand_id
1 'polypeptide(L)'
;MLVVGLNGKGNVAREATNLSFEEYKAHFSIWAMFGSPLMLGCDVRAMTDETLKIITNKDVIAIDQDPLYAQPFFTRSGGQEKFIAVRLLDGGDLAVGVFNLADSDMNTWNACLLLNEIGIDVASGKTLHMRELWTGEEFDVKNEIYRPSKLAPHSCLLFRASVVDA
;
A
#
# COMPACT_ATOMS: atom_id res chain seq x y z
N MET A 1 -15.75 -7.06 3.75
CA MET A 1 -16.40 -6.28 2.68
C MET A 1 -15.83 -4.88 2.73
N LEU A 2 -15.48 -4.30 1.59
CA LEU A 2 -14.90 -2.98 1.50
C LEU A 2 -15.91 -1.89 1.93
N VAL A 3 -15.43 -0.90 2.67
CA VAL A 3 -16.21 0.31 3.03
C VAL A 3 -16.01 1.45 2.03
N VAL A 4 -15.14 1.28 1.04
CA VAL A 4 -14.87 2.27 0.00
C VAL A 4 -16.18 2.69 -0.70
N GLY A 5 -16.45 3.99 -0.74
CA GLY A 5 -17.63 4.56 -1.38
C GLY A 5 -18.94 4.45 -0.60
N LEU A 6 -18.92 4.00 0.66
CA LEU A 6 -20.13 4.01 1.50
C LEU A 6 -20.58 5.42 1.88
N ASN A 7 -19.67 6.38 2.04
CA ASN A 7 -19.97 7.80 2.27
C ASN A 7 -20.99 8.02 3.40
N GLY A 8 -20.77 7.36 4.55
CA GLY A 8 -21.64 7.45 5.72
C GLY A 8 -22.93 6.64 5.62
N LYS A 9 -23.05 5.75 4.63
CA LYS A 9 -24.22 4.85 4.45
C LYS A 9 -23.89 3.43 4.91
N GLY A 10 -24.92 2.62 5.09
CA GLY A 10 -24.77 1.22 5.49
C GLY A 10 -25.23 0.94 6.92
N ASN A 11 -25.08 -0.31 7.39
CA ASN A 11 -25.55 -0.79 8.69
C ASN A 11 -24.44 -0.74 9.78
N VAL A 12 -23.42 0.09 9.58
CA VAL A 12 -22.34 0.32 10.54
C VAL A 12 -22.33 1.79 10.97
N ALA A 13 -21.59 2.11 12.02
CA ALA A 13 -21.49 3.49 12.51
C ALA A 13 -21.07 4.43 11.36
N ARG A 14 -21.73 5.57 11.26
CA ARG A 14 -21.52 6.52 10.15
C ARG A 14 -20.06 6.96 10.06
N GLU A 15 -19.41 7.13 11.18
CA GLU A 15 -18.00 7.52 11.30
C GLU A 15 -17.07 6.48 10.67
N ALA A 16 -17.44 5.19 10.76
CA ALA A 16 -16.67 4.10 10.15
C ALA A 16 -16.85 3.98 8.64
N THR A 17 -17.70 4.76 8.02
CA THR A 17 -18.00 4.67 6.58
C THR A 17 -17.97 6.01 5.86
N ASN A 18 -17.84 7.14 6.59
CA ASN A 18 -17.68 8.46 6.04
C ASN A 18 -16.20 8.86 6.05
N LEU A 19 -15.40 8.11 5.29
CA LEU A 19 -13.96 8.27 5.23
C LEU A 19 -13.56 9.25 4.13
N SER A 20 -12.41 9.88 4.29
CA SER A 20 -11.77 10.69 3.26
C SER A 20 -11.29 9.85 2.08
N PHE A 21 -10.94 10.50 0.99
CA PHE A 21 -10.34 9.83 -0.18
C PHE A 21 -9.06 9.06 0.20
N GLU A 22 -8.18 9.65 1.01
CA GLU A 22 -6.93 9.02 1.44
C GLU A 22 -7.18 7.81 2.35
N GLU A 23 -8.16 7.88 3.25
CA GLU A 23 -8.56 6.74 4.08
C GLU A 23 -9.14 5.59 3.25
N TYR A 24 -9.99 5.88 2.26
CA TYR A 24 -10.50 4.87 1.33
C TYR A 24 -9.36 4.25 0.50
N LYS A 25 -8.40 5.06 0.05
CA LYS A 25 -7.21 4.60 -0.67
C LYS A 25 -6.35 3.68 0.22
N ALA A 26 -6.10 4.08 1.47
CA ALA A 26 -5.36 3.27 2.44
C ALA A 26 -6.08 1.95 2.74
N HIS A 27 -7.38 1.99 2.96
CA HIS A 27 -8.21 0.79 3.17
C HIS A 27 -8.13 -0.18 1.99
N PHE A 28 -8.28 0.30 0.75
CA PHE A 28 -8.20 -0.51 -0.46
C PHE A 28 -6.80 -1.12 -0.63
N SER A 29 -5.75 -0.32 -0.37
CA SER A 29 -4.36 -0.77 -0.43
C SER A 29 -4.04 -1.86 0.59
N ILE A 30 -4.56 -1.76 1.82
CA ILE A 30 -4.41 -2.80 2.84
C ILE A 30 -5.10 -4.09 2.38
N TRP A 31 -6.33 -4.02 1.86
CA TRP A 31 -7.03 -5.19 1.33
C TRP A 31 -6.22 -5.88 0.24
N ALA A 32 -5.71 -5.12 -0.72
CA ALA A 32 -4.86 -5.64 -1.79
C ALA A 32 -3.57 -6.29 -1.28
N MET A 33 -2.90 -5.67 -0.29
CA MET A 33 -1.69 -6.23 0.32
C MET A 33 -1.94 -7.60 0.98
N PHE A 34 -3.12 -7.81 1.55
CA PHE A 34 -3.47 -9.08 2.20
C PHE A 34 -4.15 -10.09 1.25
N GLY A 35 -4.36 -9.77 -0.03
CA GLY A 35 -5.08 -10.63 -0.96
C GLY A 35 -6.51 -10.92 -0.49
N SER A 36 -7.15 -9.93 0.13
CA SER A 36 -8.48 -10.07 0.72
C SER A 36 -9.56 -9.85 -0.34
N PRO A 37 -10.69 -10.60 -0.33
CA PRO A 37 -11.72 -10.43 -1.34
C PRO A 37 -12.19 -8.98 -1.48
N LEU A 38 -12.02 -8.39 -2.68
CA LEU A 38 -12.38 -7.01 -2.99
C LEU A 38 -13.91 -6.86 -3.21
N MET A 39 -14.70 -7.25 -2.22
CA MET A 39 -16.16 -7.17 -2.27
C MET A 39 -16.65 -5.78 -1.90
N LEU A 40 -17.25 -5.08 -2.85
CA LEU A 40 -17.78 -3.73 -2.65
C LEU A 40 -19.03 -3.74 -1.75
N GLY A 41 -19.07 -2.79 -0.82
CA GLY A 41 -20.21 -2.56 0.07
C GLY A 41 -21.12 -1.41 -0.39
N CYS A 42 -20.66 -0.60 -1.33
CA CYS A 42 -21.37 0.59 -1.81
C CYS A 42 -22.38 0.27 -2.93
N ASP A 43 -23.30 1.22 -3.20
CA ASP A 43 -24.18 1.16 -4.37
C ASP A 43 -23.39 1.51 -5.64
N VAL A 44 -23.12 0.49 -6.46
CA VAL A 44 -22.32 0.64 -7.69
C VAL A 44 -22.96 1.57 -8.75
N ARG A 45 -24.26 1.85 -8.62
CA ARG A 45 -24.98 2.75 -9.54
C ARG A 45 -24.81 4.24 -9.20
N ALA A 46 -24.33 4.52 -7.98
CA ALA A 46 -24.23 5.87 -7.42
C ALA A 46 -22.82 6.18 -6.90
N MET A 47 -21.81 5.63 -7.55
CA MET A 47 -20.40 5.90 -7.19
C MET A 47 -19.98 7.30 -7.59
N THR A 48 -19.15 7.91 -6.75
CA THR A 48 -18.40 9.12 -7.12
C THR A 48 -17.21 8.77 -8.03
N ASP A 49 -16.72 9.75 -8.79
CA ASP A 49 -15.50 9.60 -9.59
C ASP A 49 -14.30 9.22 -8.72
N GLU A 50 -14.23 9.72 -7.49
CA GLU A 50 -13.17 9.37 -6.53
C GLU A 50 -13.25 7.90 -6.13
N THR A 51 -14.44 7.41 -5.80
CA THR A 51 -14.67 5.98 -5.51
C THR A 51 -14.25 5.13 -6.70
N LEU A 52 -14.69 5.52 -7.91
CA LEU A 52 -14.39 4.79 -9.14
C LEU A 52 -12.88 4.71 -9.40
N LYS A 53 -12.14 5.81 -9.21
CA LYS A 53 -10.66 5.83 -9.34
C LYS A 53 -9.98 4.82 -8.41
N ILE A 54 -10.47 4.68 -7.18
CA ILE A 54 -9.90 3.73 -6.21
C ILE A 54 -10.16 2.29 -6.67
N ILE A 55 -11.42 1.92 -6.85
CA ILE A 55 -11.82 0.53 -7.07
C ILE A 55 -11.50 -0.01 -8.46
N THR A 56 -11.13 0.86 -9.40
CA THR A 56 -10.72 0.47 -10.76
C THR A 56 -9.23 0.62 -11.02
N ASN A 57 -8.43 0.92 -10.00
CA ASN A 57 -6.97 0.97 -10.15
C ASN A 57 -6.43 -0.44 -10.43
N LYS A 58 -6.09 -0.68 -11.69
CA LYS A 58 -5.67 -2.00 -12.19
C LYS A 58 -4.37 -2.49 -11.56
N ASP A 59 -3.46 -1.57 -11.24
CA ASP A 59 -2.17 -1.89 -10.67
C ASP A 59 -2.32 -2.38 -9.22
N VAL A 60 -3.20 -1.73 -8.44
CA VAL A 60 -3.53 -2.15 -7.07
C VAL A 60 -4.32 -3.47 -7.06
N ILE A 61 -5.27 -3.63 -7.99
CA ILE A 61 -6.00 -4.89 -8.17
C ILE A 61 -5.04 -6.03 -8.54
N ALA A 62 -4.02 -5.77 -9.37
CA ALA A 62 -3.03 -6.78 -9.73
C ALA A 62 -2.19 -7.25 -8.53
N ILE A 63 -1.95 -6.41 -7.52
CA ILE A 63 -1.36 -6.84 -6.25
C ILE A 63 -2.28 -7.82 -5.52
N ASP A 64 -3.57 -7.51 -5.41
CA ASP A 64 -4.56 -8.37 -4.77
C ASP A 64 -4.67 -9.74 -5.45
N GLN A 65 -4.76 -9.73 -6.78
CA GLN A 65 -4.99 -10.91 -7.63
C GLN A 65 -3.71 -11.69 -7.96
N ASP A 66 -2.59 -11.39 -7.31
CA ASP A 66 -1.32 -12.05 -7.58
C ASP A 66 -1.40 -13.56 -7.29
N PRO A 67 -1.03 -14.44 -8.26
CA PRO A 67 -1.25 -15.89 -8.16
C PRO A 67 -0.38 -16.59 -7.12
N LEU A 68 0.68 -15.96 -6.61
CA LEU A 68 1.51 -16.52 -5.55
C LEU A 68 0.76 -16.58 -4.21
N TYR A 69 -0.22 -15.71 -3.99
CA TYR A 69 -1.01 -15.60 -2.74
C TYR A 69 -0.15 -15.51 -1.46
N ALA A 70 1.08 -15.01 -1.58
CA ALA A 70 1.96 -14.83 -0.43
C ALA A 70 1.32 -13.86 0.58
N GLN A 71 1.49 -14.15 1.87
CA GLN A 71 1.07 -13.21 2.91
C GLN A 71 2.11 -12.12 3.10
N PRO A 72 1.71 -10.88 3.38
CA PRO A 72 2.65 -9.81 3.67
C PRO A 72 3.35 -10.05 5.02
N PHE A 73 4.57 -9.60 5.13
CA PHE A 73 5.30 -9.48 6.38
C PHE A 73 5.62 -8.01 6.67
N PHE A 74 5.84 -7.69 7.94
CA PHE A 74 6.10 -6.33 8.37
C PHE A 74 7.60 -6.12 8.58
N THR A 75 8.11 -5.00 8.07
CA THR A 75 9.48 -4.57 8.37
C THR A 75 9.52 -3.83 9.70
N ARG A 76 10.71 -3.49 10.17
CA ARG A 76 10.89 -2.72 11.40
C ARG A 76 10.22 -1.36 11.28
N SER A 77 9.25 -1.11 12.14
CA SER A 77 8.50 0.14 12.18
C SER A 77 8.56 0.79 13.57
N GLY A 78 8.34 2.08 13.60
CA GLY A 78 8.29 2.87 14.84
C GLY A 78 6.99 2.75 15.64
N GLY A 79 6.12 1.77 15.36
CA GLY A 79 4.86 1.59 16.06
C GLY A 79 3.83 0.76 15.29
N GLN A 80 2.67 0.53 15.91
CA GLN A 80 1.61 -0.30 15.32
C GLN A 80 0.82 0.42 14.22
N GLU A 81 0.79 1.76 14.23
CA GLU A 81 -0.01 2.56 13.31
C GLU A 81 0.80 3.14 12.13
N LYS A 82 2.14 3.05 12.19
CA LYS A 82 3.07 3.55 11.16
C LYS A 82 4.02 2.44 10.76
N PHE A 83 3.80 1.80 9.63
CA PHE A 83 4.53 0.59 9.26
C PHE A 83 4.75 0.46 7.75
N ILE A 84 5.69 -0.41 7.40
CA ILE A 84 5.88 -0.91 6.04
C ILE A 84 5.55 -2.39 6.04
N ALA A 85 4.72 -2.81 5.08
CA ALA A 85 4.44 -4.20 4.79
C ALA A 85 5.03 -4.58 3.43
N VAL A 86 5.59 -5.77 3.33
CA VAL A 86 6.16 -6.30 2.07
C VAL A 86 5.51 -7.63 1.75
N ARG A 87 5.08 -7.81 0.51
CA ARG A 87 4.49 -9.05 0.00
C ARG A 87 5.27 -9.50 -1.23
N LEU A 88 5.64 -10.78 -1.26
CA LEU A 88 6.21 -11.40 -2.46
C LEU A 88 5.14 -11.56 -3.53
N LEU A 89 5.49 -11.26 -4.77
CA LEU A 89 4.63 -11.44 -5.94
C LEU A 89 5.19 -12.52 -6.86
N ASP A 90 4.32 -13.07 -7.67
CA ASP A 90 4.74 -14.00 -8.72
C ASP A 90 5.71 -13.33 -9.68
N GLY A 91 6.68 -14.11 -10.18
CA GLY A 91 7.77 -13.57 -11.03
C GLY A 91 8.91 -12.89 -10.27
N GLY A 92 8.87 -12.84 -8.93
CA GLY A 92 9.98 -12.33 -8.10
C GLY A 92 9.91 -10.83 -7.77
N ASP A 93 8.85 -10.13 -8.19
CA ASP A 93 8.58 -8.76 -7.76
C ASP A 93 8.08 -8.72 -6.31
N LEU A 94 8.03 -7.52 -5.75
CA LEU A 94 7.53 -7.24 -4.42
C LEU A 94 6.40 -6.20 -4.49
N ALA A 95 5.39 -6.35 -3.64
CA ALA A 95 4.54 -5.23 -3.25
C ALA A 95 5.08 -4.64 -1.95
N VAL A 96 5.23 -3.32 -1.91
CA VAL A 96 5.68 -2.57 -0.72
C VAL A 96 4.62 -1.55 -0.37
N GLY A 97 3.95 -1.75 0.75
CA GLY A 97 2.95 -0.82 1.29
C GLY A 97 3.50 -0.04 2.46
N VAL A 98 3.40 1.29 2.40
CA VAL A 98 3.73 2.19 3.50
C VAL A 98 2.43 2.78 4.03
N PHE A 99 2.16 2.58 5.31
CA PHE A 99 0.89 2.96 5.92
C PHE A 99 1.10 3.87 7.12
N ASN A 100 0.37 4.96 7.14
CA ASN A 100 0.21 5.84 8.30
C ASN A 100 -1.26 5.82 8.73
N LEU A 101 -1.59 5.05 9.73
CA LEU A 101 -2.94 4.93 10.29
C LEU A 101 -3.15 5.81 11.53
N ALA A 102 -2.11 6.57 11.93
CA ALA A 102 -2.16 7.45 13.08
C ALA A 102 -2.77 8.82 12.74
N ASP A 103 -3.23 9.55 13.76
CA ASP A 103 -3.70 10.93 13.69
C ASP A 103 -2.58 11.96 13.51
N SER A 104 -1.33 11.53 13.39
CA SER A 104 -0.15 12.38 13.24
C SER A 104 0.69 11.99 12.03
N ASP A 105 1.40 12.97 11.46
CA ASP A 105 2.31 12.73 10.35
C ASP A 105 3.30 11.61 10.62
N MET A 106 3.52 10.76 9.63
CA MET A 106 4.64 9.84 9.56
C MET A 106 5.83 10.55 8.90
N ASN A 107 7.01 10.43 9.48
CA ASN A 107 8.24 10.96 8.91
C ASN A 107 9.23 9.82 8.59
N THR A 108 10.35 10.18 7.99
CA THR A 108 11.38 9.23 7.53
C THR A 108 12.00 8.36 8.64
N TRP A 109 11.77 8.67 9.91
CA TRP A 109 12.28 7.93 11.07
C TRP A 109 11.28 6.93 11.64
N ASN A 110 9.99 7.06 11.28
CA ASN A 110 8.93 6.20 11.83
C ASN A 110 8.93 4.79 11.23
N ALA A 111 9.34 4.66 9.98
CA ALA A 111 9.44 3.35 9.32
C ALA A 111 10.53 3.38 8.25
N CYS A 112 11.15 2.26 8.01
CA CYS A 112 12.12 2.06 6.94
C CYS A 112 12.08 0.62 6.44
N LEU A 113 12.47 0.42 5.19
CA LEU A 113 12.71 -0.88 4.59
C LEU A 113 14.22 -1.06 4.43
N LEU A 114 14.78 -2.02 5.13
CA LEU A 114 16.17 -2.46 4.93
C LEU A 114 16.18 -3.49 3.79
N LEU A 115 16.95 -3.24 2.74
CA LEU A 115 16.98 -4.12 1.57
C LEU A 115 17.47 -5.53 1.90
N ASN A 116 18.41 -5.65 2.84
CA ASN A 116 18.89 -6.95 3.32
C ASN A 116 17.81 -7.78 4.05
N GLU A 117 16.81 -7.15 4.69
CA GLU A 117 15.70 -7.86 5.34
C GLU A 117 14.76 -8.53 4.31
N ILE A 118 14.80 -8.10 3.06
CA ILE A 118 14.05 -8.69 1.94
C ILE A 118 14.95 -9.47 0.97
N GLY A 119 16.17 -9.79 1.41
CA GLY A 119 17.11 -10.64 0.67
C GLY A 119 17.89 -9.93 -0.44
N ILE A 120 17.90 -8.60 -0.47
CA ILE A 120 18.65 -7.81 -1.46
C ILE A 120 19.99 -7.39 -0.85
N ASP A 121 21.07 -7.87 -1.43
CA ASP A 121 22.43 -7.49 -1.08
C ASP A 121 22.92 -6.39 -2.02
N VAL A 122 22.94 -5.17 -1.54
CA VAL A 122 23.41 -3.99 -2.30
C VAL A 122 24.88 -4.10 -2.64
N ALA A 123 25.68 -4.78 -1.80
CA ALA A 123 27.10 -5.01 -2.09
C ALA A 123 27.32 -5.93 -3.32
N SER A 124 26.31 -6.71 -3.71
CA SER A 124 26.31 -7.48 -4.95
C SER A 124 25.94 -6.67 -6.19
N GLY A 125 25.73 -5.35 -6.09
CA GLY A 125 25.28 -4.49 -7.17
C GLY A 125 23.79 -4.60 -7.51
N LYS A 126 22.97 -5.02 -6.54
CA LYS A 126 21.51 -5.08 -6.69
C LYS A 126 20.81 -3.98 -5.91
N THR A 127 19.71 -3.48 -6.46
CA THR A 127 18.84 -2.51 -5.80
C THR A 127 17.37 -2.75 -6.13
N LEU A 128 16.48 -1.90 -5.61
CA LEU A 128 15.05 -1.91 -5.94
C LEU A 128 14.70 -0.76 -6.88
N HIS A 129 14.07 -1.12 -7.99
CA HIS A 129 13.25 -0.19 -8.77
C HIS A 129 11.83 -0.21 -8.21
N MET A 130 11.27 0.96 -7.87
CA MET A 130 9.97 1.10 -7.23
C MET A 130 9.05 1.98 -8.08
N ARG A 131 7.84 1.50 -8.34
CA ARG A 131 6.77 2.26 -9.00
C ARG A 131 5.60 2.43 -8.04
N GLU A 132 5.25 3.69 -7.73
CA GLU A 132 4.09 4.04 -6.90
C GLU A 132 2.79 3.85 -7.70
N LEU A 133 1.84 3.07 -7.17
CA LEU A 133 0.69 2.57 -7.94
C LEU A 133 -0.49 3.54 -8.00
N TRP A 134 -0.50 4.59 -7.17
CA TRP A 134 -1.53 5.62 -7.20
C TRP A 134 -1.16 6.80 -8.09
N THR A 135 0.12 7.16 -8.17
CA THR A 135 0.62 8.31 -8.94
C THR A 135 1.32 7.89 -10.23
N GLY A 136 1.85 6.67 -10.30
CA GLY A 136 2.69 6.18 -11.38
C GLY A 136 4.14 6.67 -11.31
N GLU A 137 4.56 7.32 -10.22
CA GLU A 137 5.93 7.77 -10.02
C GLU A 137 6.88 6.58 -9.87
N GLU A 138 8.05 6.66 -10.52
CA GLU A 138 9.07 5.60 -10.51
C GLU A 138 10.42 6.14 -10.06
N PHE A 139 11.16 5.33 -9.30
CA PHE A 139 12.51 5.64 -8.85
C PHE A 139 13.28 4.39 -8.42
N ASP A 140 14.61 4.51 -8.40
CA ASP A 140 15.50 3.49 -7.85
C ASP A 140 15.90 3.85 -6.42
N VAL A 141 15.95 2.83 -5.55
CA VAL A 141 16.45 2.99 -4.17
C VAL A 141 17.97 3.05 -4.22
N LYS A 142 18.55 4.20 -3.89
CA LYS A 142 20.00 4.48 -4.04
C LYS A 142 20.88 3.93 -2.92
N ASN A 143 20.29 3.47 -1.83
CA ASN A 143 20.99 3.07 -0.62
C ASN A 143 20.45 1.73 -0.10
N GLU A 144 21.09 1.18 0.91
CA GLU A 144 20.66 -0.06 1.58
C GLU A 144 19.31 0.07 2.31
N ILE A 145 18.77 1.29 2.42
CA ILE A 145 17.57 1.60 3.18
C ILE A 145 16.66 2.49 2.36
N TYR A 146 15.44 2.02 2.10
CA TYR A 146 14.36 2.88 1.66
C TYR A 146 13.71 3.56 2.86
N ARG A 147 13.60 4.88 2.80
CA ARG A 147 12.88 5.70 3.77
C ARG A 147 11.77 6.45 3.04
N PRO A 148 10.50 6.20 3.41
CA PRO A 148 9.39 6.96 2.81
C PRO A 148 9.51 8.45 3.13
N SER A 149 9.01 9.28 2.24
CA SER A 149 8.81 10.69 2.48
C SER A 149 7.78 10.91 3.60
N LYS A 150 7.63 12.17 4.03
CA LYS A 150 6.56 12.52 4.97
C LYS A 150 5.19 12.09 4.43
N LEU A 151 4.44 11.35 5.23
CA LEU A 151 3.12 10.84 4.90
C LEU A 151 2.09 11.41 5.88
N ALA A 152 1.03 12.01 5.34
CA ALA A 152 -0.06 12.59 6.13
C ALA A 152 -0.79 11.53 6.99
N PRO A 153 -1.54 11.93 8.03
CA PRO A 153 -2.41 11.03 8.75
C PRO A 153 -3.34 10.25 7.84
N HIS A 154 -3.62 9.01 8.19
CA HIS A 154 -4.57 8.10 7.53
C HIS A 154 -4.35 7.93 6.02
N SER A 155 -3.08 7.96 5.58
CA SER A 155 -2.71 7.83 4.17
C SER A 155 -1.73 6.69 3.92
N CYS A 156 -1.51 6.35 2.65
CA CYS A 156 -0.61 5.30 2.25
C CYS A 156 0.16 5.62 0.97
N LEU A 157 1.28 4.90 0.80
CA LEU A 157 1.92 4.68 -0.50
C LEU A 157 1.87 3.18 -0.78
N LEU A 158 1.70 2.81 -2.03
CA LEU A 158 1.73 1.42 -2.45
C LEU A 158 2.58 1.29 -3.71
N PHE A 159 3.61 0.45 -3.63
CA PHE A 159 4.56 0.25 -4.70
C PHE A 159 4.53 -1.19 -5.22
N ARG A 160 4.76 -1.34 -6.52
CA ARG A 160 5.37 -2.54 -7.08
C ARG A 160 6.87 -2.29 -7.20
N ALA A 161 7.67 -3.23 -6.72
CA ALA A 161 9.12 -3.12 -6.72
C ALA A 161 9.75 -4.34 -7.38
N SER A 162 10.76 -4.12 -8.19
CA SER A 162 11.56 -5.19 -8.83
C SER A 162 13.03 -5.05 -8.47
N VAL A 163 13.73 -6.19 -8.38
CA VAL A 163 15.17 -6.21 -8.14
C VAL A 163 15.89 -5.96 -9.46
N VAL A 164 16.71 -4.92 -9.49
CA VAL A 164 17.47 -4.51 -10.67
C VAL A 164 18.96 -4.40 -10.36
N ASP A 165 19.79 -4.32 -11.39
CA ASP A 165 21.20 -3.96 -11.24
C ASP A 165 21.33 -2.48 -10.90
N ALA A 166 22.19 -2.13 -9.91
CA ALA A 166 22.38 -0.77 -9.38
C ALA A 166 23.26 0.09 -10.30
#